data_869da0b8093b1642ba3718a8a90538ae
#
_entry.id   869da0b8093b1642ba3718a8a90538ae
#
_cell.length_a   1.000
_cell.length_b   1.000
_cell.length_c   1.000
_cell.angle_alpha   90.00
_cell.angle_beta   90.00
_cell.angle_gamma   90.00
#
_symmetry.space_group_name_H-M   'P 1'
#
loop_
_entity.id
_entity.type
_entity.pdbx_description
1 polymer ?
#
loop_
_entity_poly.entity_id
_entity_poly.type
_entity_poly.pdbx_seq_one_letter_code
_entity_poly.pdbx_strand_id
1 'polypeptide(L)' 'MVVALAGVSADDKPMVAVATNEAARKSGIKAGDLVRGASKILGGGGGGKPDFAQGGGSDASKIDAALQSLTHEAMRG' A
#
# COMPACT_ATOMS: atom_id res chain seq x y z
N MET A 1 -1.58 3.17 -14.46
CA MET A 1 -0.30 2.94 -13.78
C MET A 1 -0.48 3.02 -12.27
N VAL A 2 0.12 2.11 -11.57
CA VAL A 2 0.12 2.07 -10.12
C VAL A 2 1.58 2.06 -9.65
N VAL A 3 1.92 2.94 -8.72
CA VAL A 3 3.24 2.97 -8.12
C VAL A 3 3.09 2.60 -6.64
N ALA A 4 3.79 1.58 -6.21
CA ALA A 4 3.77 1.12 -4.82
C ALA A 4 5.18 1.14 -4.26
N LEU A 5 5.34 1.74 -3.11
CA LEU A 5 6.62 1.84 -2.41
C LEU A 5 6.46 1.30 -1.00
N ALA A 6 7.49 0.62 -0.53
CA ALA A 6 7.53 0.12 0.83
C ALA A 6 8.92 0.38 1.40
N GLY A 7 8.98 0.64 2.69
CA GLY A 7 10.24 0.90 3.35
C GLY A 7 10.10 0.78 4.84
N VAL A 8 11.22 0.96 5.54
CA VAL A 8 11.27 0.90 7.00
C VAL A 8 11.85 2.21 7.50
N SER A 9 11.18 2.82 8.46
CA SER A 9 11.65 4.09 9.06
C SER A 9 12.83 3.84 10.00
N ALA A 10 13.42 4.92 10.48
CA ALA A 10 14.53 4.86 11.42
C ALA A 10 14.15 4.13 12.72
N ASP A 11 12.87 4.05 13.04
CA ASP A 11 12.36 3.36 14.22
C ASP A 11 12.03 1.89 13.96
N ASP A 12 12.47 1.33 12.82
CA ASP A 12 12.15 -0.02 12.38
C ASP A 12 10.66 -0.25 12.17
N LYS A 13 9.93 0.81 11.85
CA LYS A 13 8.49 0.71 11.56
C LYS A 13 8.27 0.65 10.05
N PRO A 14 7.51 -0.33 9.57
CA PRO A 14 7.27 -0.44 8.13
C PRO A 14 6.30 0.64 7.66
N MET A 15 6.53 1.10 6.44
CA MET A 15 5.71 2.11 5.80
C MET A 15 5.40 1.68 4.37
N VAL A 16 4.22 2.01 3.90
CA VAL A 16 3.82 1.78 2.51
C VAL A 16 3.20 3.05 1.94
N ALA A 17 3.40 3.25 0.65
CA ALA A 17 2.78 4.36 -0.06
C ALA A 17 2.37 3.86 -1.44
N VAL A 18 1.22 4.30 -1.92
CA VAL A 18 0.71 3.91 -3.22
C VAL A 18 0.18 5.14 -3.93
N ALA A 19 0.53 5.27 -5.21
CA ALA A 19 -0.01 6.31 -6.07
C ALA A 19 -0.65 5.65 -7.29
N THR A 20 -1.79 6.17 -7.73
CA THR A 20 -2.48 5.66 -8.92
C THR A 20 -2.75 6.79 -9.87
N ASN A 21 -2.71 6.51 -11.18
CA ASN A 21 -3.13 7.49 -12.17
C ASN A 21 -4.63 7.31 -12.49
N GLU A 22 -5.13 8.19 -13.35
CA GLU A 22 -6.55 8.16 -13.71
C GLU A 22 -6.98 6.84 -14.34
N ALA A 23 -6.14 6.26 -15.20
CA ALA A 23 -6.45 5.00 -15.85
C ALA A 23 -6.63 3.86 -14.85
N ALA A 24 -5.76 3.80 -13.83
CA ALA A 24 -5.86 2.79 -12.79
C ALA A 24 -7.14 2.97 -11.98
N ARG A 25 -7.49 4.22 -11.65
CA ARG A 25 -8.72 4.49 -10.90
C ARG A 25 -9.97 4.11 -11.69
N LYS A 26 -9.95 4.32 -13.00
CA LYS A 26 -11.08 3.91 -13.85
C LYS A 26 -11.25 2.39 -13.88
N SER A 27 -10.17 1.64 -13.68
CA SER A 27 -10.22 0.18 -13.59
C SER A 27 -10.66 -0.30 -12.21
N GLY A 28 -10.93 0.62 -11.28
CA GLY A 28 -11.37 0.26 -9.93
C GLY A 28 -10.24 0.13 -8.92
N ILE A 29 -9.01 0.48 -9.30
CA ILE A 29 -7.86 0.41 -8.41
C ILE A 29 -7.74 1.75 -7.68
N LYS A 30 -7.82 1.71 -6.36
CA LYS A 30 -7.73 2.89 -5.50
C LYS A 30 -6.57 2.76 -4.54
N ALA A 31 -5.73 3.79 -4.46
CA ALA A 31 -4.55 3.77 -3.59
C ALA A 31 -4.92 3.53 -2.13
N GLY A 32 -5.99 4.15 -1.64
CA GLY A 32 -6.44 3.97 -0.27
C GLY A 32 -6.79 2.53 0.07
N ASP A 33 -7.46 1.82 -0.84
CA ASP A 33 -7.82 0.43 -0.63
C ASP A 33 -6.59 -0.47 -0.60
N LEU A 34 -5.62 -0.22 -1.49
CA LEU A 34 -4.38 -0.99 -1.53
C LEU A 34 -3.58 -0.80 -0.25
N VAL A 35 -3.43 0.45 0.19
CA VAL A 35 -2.69 0.75 1.42
C VAL A 35 -3.38 0.16 2.64
N ARG A 36 -4.70 0.21 2.68
CA ARG A 36 -5.44 -0.36 3.82
C ARG A 36 -5.18 -1.86 3.97
N GLY A 37 -5.20 -2.59 2.86
CA GLY A 37 -4.91 -4.02 2.88
C GLY A 37 -3.48 -4.33 3.30
N ALA A 38 -2.51 -3.60 2.74
CA ALA A 38 -1.10 -3.78 3.08
C ALA A 38 -0.83 -3.42 4.55
N SER A 39 -1.43 -2.35 5.05
CA SER A 39 -1.23 -1.91 6.43
C SER A 39 -1.76 -2.93 7.43
N LYS A 40 -2.84 -3.62 7.11
CA LYS A 40 -3.34 -4.70 7.99
C LYS A 40 -2.32 -5.82 8.13
N ILE A 41 -1.63 -6.18 7.05
CA ILE A 41 -0.59 -7.19 7.09
C ILE A 41 0.56 -6.73 7.99
N LEU A 42 0.87 -5.45 7.97
CA LEU A 42 1.94 -4.86 8.78
C LEU A 42 1.52 -4.65 10.25
N GLY A 43 0.28 -4.92 10.59
CA GLY A 43 -0.19 -4.77 11.95
C GLY A 43 -0.55 -3.33 12.33
N GLY A 44 -0.89 -2.52 11.34
CA GLY A 44 -1.25 -1.13 11.57
C GLY A 44 -2.44 -0.71 10.75
N GLY A 45 -2.49 0.55 10.39
CA GLY A 45 -3.56 1.10 9.59
C GLY A 45 -3.06 2.18 8.64
N GLY A 46 -3.87 2.49 7.67
CA GLY A 46 -3.55 3.51 6.70
C GLY A 46 -4.74 3.80 5.82
N GLY A 47 -4.54 4.69 4.90
CA GLY A 47 -5.56 5.09 3.96
C GLY A 47 -5.19 6.40 3.31
N GLY A 48 -6.12 6.99 2.60
CA GLY A 48 -5.88 8.24 1.91
C GLY A 48 -6.86 8.40 0.76
N LYS A 49 -6.44 9.17 -0.21
CA LYS A 49 -7.25 9.45 -1.38
C LYS A 49 -7.09 8.33 -2.41
N PRO A 50 -8.01 8.23 -3.39
CA PRO A 50 -7.86 7.20 -4.45
C PRO A 50 -6.61 7.38 -5.30
N ASP A 51 -6.08 8.58 -5.41
CA ASP A 51 -4.90 8.87 -6.22
C ASP A 51 -3.59 8.72 -5.45
N PHE A 52 -3.62 8.88 -4.13
CA PHE A 52 -2.42 8.73 -3.29
C PHE A 52 -2.83 8.38 -1.87
N ALA A 53 -2.15 7.37 -1.31
CA ALA A 53 -2.39 6.95 0.05
C ALA A 53 -1.09 6.44 0.67
N GLN A 54 -1.04 6.47 1.99
CA GLN A 54 0.10 5.94 2.73
C GLN A 54 -0.37 5.35 4.04
N GLY A 55 0.41 4.44 4.56
CA GLY A 55 0.11 3.79 5.82
C GLY A 55 1.33 3.08 6.36
N GLY A 56 1.16 2.36 7.44
CA GLY A 56 2.23 1.61 8.05
C GLY A 56 1.72 0.72 9.16
N GLY A 57 2.64 0.11 9.87
CA GLY A 57 2.33 -0.79 10.96
C GLY A 57 3.47 -0.91 11.93
N SER A 58 3.46 -1.97 12.72
CA SER A 58 4.47 -2.19 13.75
C SER A 58 5.39 -3.37 13.47
N ASP A 59 5.12 -4.15 12.43
CA ASP A 59 5.86 -5.40 12.15
C ASP A 59 6.59 -5.31 10.82
N ALA A 60 7.85 -4.86 10.87
CA ALA A 60 8.68 -4.74 9.67
C ALA A 60 9.01 -6.10 9.04
N SER A 61 8.93 -7.18 9.80
CA SER A 61 9.22 -8.52 9.24
C SER A 61 8.20 -8.94 8.19
N LYS A 62 7.05 -8.28 8.12
CA LYS A 62 6.00 -8.60 7.17
C LYS A 62 5.95 -7.66 5.97
N ILE A 63 6.98 -6.84 5.80
CA ILE A 63 6.97 -5.86 4.72
C ILE A 63 6.94 -6.52 3.33
N ASP A 64 7.61 -7.66 3.17
CA ASP A 64 7.58 -8.40 1.91
C ASP A 64 6.17 -8.91 1.60
N ALA A 65 5.47 -9.42 2.60
CA ALA A 65 4.10 -9.89 2.43
C ALA A 65 3.17 -8.73 2.06
N ALA A 66 3.36 -7.57 2.69
CA ALA A 66 2.57 -6.38 2.38
C ALA A 66 2.82 -5.93 0.95
N LEU A 67 4.08 -5.95 0.50
CA LEU A 67 4.43 -5.55 -0.86
C LEU A 67 3.86 -6.53 -1.88
N GLN A 68 3.87 -7.83 -1.59
CA GLN A 68 3.25 -8.83 -2.45
C GLN A 68 1.74 -8.60 -2.55
N SER A 69 1.09 -8.25 -1.45
CA SER A 69 -0.33 -7.93 -1.44
C SER A 69 -0.63 -6.72 -2.33
N LEU A 70 0.19 -5.67 -2.24
CA LEU A 70 0.03 -4.50 -3.09
C LEU A 70 0.17 -4.86 -4.56
N THR A 71 1.17 -5.65 -4.90
CA THR A 71 1.41 -6.08 -6.27
C THR A 71 0.24 -6.91 -6.80
N HIS A 72 -0.24 -7.85 -6.00
CA HIS A 72 -1.36 -8.70 -6.37
C HIS A 72 -2.62 -7.87 -6.65
N GLU A 73 -2.96 -6.96 -5.74
CA GLU A 73 -4.15 -6.13 -5.91
C GLU A 73 -4.02 -5.19 -7.10
N ALA A 74 -2.82 -4.64 -7.33
CA ALA A 74 -2.59 -3.77 -8.48
C ALA A 74 -2.74 -4.51 -9.80
N MET A 75 -2.42 -5.79 -9.85
CA MET A 75 -2.50 -6.59 -11.06
C MET A 75 -3.89 -7.13 -11.34
N ARG A 76 -4.80 -7.07 -10.38
CA ARG A 76 -6.18 -7.53 -10.55
C ARG A 76 -6.96 -6.68 -11.54
N GLY A 77 -6.68 -5.41 -11.54
CA GLY A 77 -7.37 -4.46 -12.40
C GLY A 77 -6.75 -4.40 -13.78
#